data_1d416ab83efe698d570ebd0886251c08
#
_entry.id   1d416ab83efe698d570ebd0886251c08
#
_cell.length_a   1.000
_cell.length_b   1.000
_cell.length_c   1.000
_cell.angle_alpha   90.00
_cell.angle_beta   90.00
_cell.angle_gamma   90.00
#
_symmetry.space_group_name_H-M   'P 1'
#
loop_
_entity.id
_entity.type
_entity.pdbx_description
1 polymer ?
#
loop_
_entity_poly.entity_id
_entity_poly.type
_entity_poly.pdbx_seq_one_letter_code
_entity_poly.pdbx_strand_id
1 'polypeptide(L)'
;YERTGKIAFEVGAFTNIGEDHISPIEHPTLEDYFASKLKIFSQRRFAVVNLDMDKVDRVLEAASRCERTVTFSLTDERADVLALAIRNGDCGVVATVRTPRFTRDIVIPTPVKFNVSNALAAIACAEALGISEEGIVHGFEGVFVPGRMELYPSVSGKILGIVDFAHN
;
A
#
# COMPACT_ATOMS: atom_id res chain seq x y z
N TYR A 1 -15.82 -14.74 -8.03
CA TYR A 1 -16.01 -13.66 -9.00
C TYR A 1 -14.66 -13.27 -9.62
N GLU A 2 -14.41 -13.70 -10.85
CA GLU A 2 -13.18 -13.37 -11.59
C GLU A 2 -13.28 -11.97 -12.22
N ARG A 3 -13.42 -10.93 -11.41
CA ARG A 3 -13.57 -9.55 -11.92
C ARG A 3 -12.36 -9.05 -12.69
N THR A 4 -11.17 -9.60 -12.43
CA THR A 4 -9.91 -9.15 -13.02
C THR A 4 -9.27 -10.19 -13.94
N GLY A 5 -9.86 -11.37 -14.12
CA GLY A 5 -9.26 -12.49 -14.85
C GLY A 5 -8.95 -12.21 -16.34
N LYS A 6 -9.60 -11.19 -16.92
CA LYS A 6 -9.40 -10.78 -18.31
C LYS A 6 -8.55 -9.51 -18.47
N ILE A 7 -8.05 -8.94 -17.37
CA ILE A 7 -7.27 -7.70 -17.40
C ILE A 7 -5.81 -8.04 -17.10
N ALA A 8 -4.92 -7.75 -18.03
CA ALA A 8 -3.48 -7.80 -17.79
C ALA A 8 -3.06 -6.48 -17.14
N PHE A 9 -2.66 -6.54 -15.86
CA PHE A 9 -2.07 -5.40 -15.17
C PHE A 9 -0.55 -5.54 -15.18
N GLU A 10 0.19 -4.47 -15.30
CA GLU A 10 1.65 -4.49 -15.19
C GLU A 10 2.11 -4.85 -13.78
N VAL A 11 1.44 -4.33 -12.75
CA VAL A 11 1.80 -4.54 -11.35
C VAL A 11 0.65 -5.18 -10.58
N GLY A 12 0.95 -6.20 -9.78
CA GLY A 12 0.08 -6.75 -8.76
C GLY A 12 0.63 -6.45 -7.37
N ALA A 13 -0.10 -5.70 -6.55
CA ALA A 13 0.31 -5.38 -5.19
C ALA A 13 -0.49 -6.17 -4.16
N PHE A 14 0.21 -6.80 -3.22
CA PHE A 14 -0.38 -7.48 -2.07
C PHE A 14 0.00 -6.72 -0.79
N THR A 15 -0.96 -5.97 -0.27
CA THR A 15 -0.73 -5.05 0.86
C THR A 15 -1.00 -5.68 2.21
N ASN A 16 -2.10 -6.40 2.35
CA ASN A 16 -2.49 -7.08 3.58
C ASN A 16 -3.61 -8.09 3.31
N ILE A 17 -3.86 -8.97 4.28
CA ILE A 17 -5.02 -9.85 4.32
C ILE A 17 -5.59 -9.86 5.74
N GLY A 18 -6.89 -9.60 5.86
CA GLY A 18 -7.66 -9.68 7.10
C GLY A 18 -8.78 -10.71 6.97
N GLU A 19 -9.48 -10.98 8.06
CA GLU A 19 -10.60 -11.94 8.10
C GLU A 19 -11.95 -11.35 7.63
N ASP A 20 -11.94 -10.15 7.05
CA ASP A 20 -13.13 -9.30 6.85
C ASP A 20 -14.12 -9.82 5.77
N HIS A 21 -13.72 -10.80 4.95
CA HIS A 21 -14.50 -11.30 3.81
C HIS A 21 -14.76 -12.81 3.86
N ILE A 22 -14.79 -13.38 5.05
CA ILE A 22 -15.13 -14.80 5.23
C ILE A 22 -16.65 -14.90 5.25
N SER A 23 -17.23 -15.53 4.23
CA SER A 23 -18.66 -15.83 4.17
C SER A 23 -18.91 -17.18 3.51
N PRO A 24 -19.98 -17.90 3.89
CA PRO A 24 -20.29 -19.21 3.29
C PRO A 24 -20.53 -19.16 1.77
N ILE A 25 -20.83 -17.98 1.23
CA ILE A 25 -21.17 -17.81 -0.19
C ILE A 25 -19.96 -17.41 -1.04
N GLU A 26 -19.03 -16.59 -0.48
CA GLU A 26 -17.90 -16.05 -1.25
C GLU A 26 -16.61 -16.82 -0.97
N HIS A 27 -16.23 -16.95 0.30
CA HIS A 27 -15.03 -17.64 0.74
C HIS A 27 -15.32 -18.39 2.04
N PRO A 28 -15.54 -19.72 1.99
CA PRO A 28 -15.90 -20.51 3.17
C PRO A 28 -14.84 -20.51 4.26
N THR A 29 -13.57 -20.31 3.89
CA THR A 29 -12.43 -20.30 4.82
C THR A 29 -11.46 -19.16 4.49
N LEU A 30 -10.69 -18.75 5.50
CA LEU A 30 -9.58 -17.79 5.31
C LEU A 30 -8.57 -18.33 4.27
N GLU A 31 -8.37 -19.62 4.22
CA GLU A 31 -7.44 -20.26 3.27
C GLU A 31 -7.93 -20.10 1.82
N ASP A 32 -9.23 -20.32 1.56
CA ASP A 32 -9.82 -20.13 0.23
C ASP A 32 -9.73 -18.66 -0.20
N TYR A 33 -9.99 -17.73 0.75
CA TYR A 33 -9.86 -16.30 0.52
C TYR A 33 -8.43 -15.93 0.19
N PHE A 34 -7.46 -16.40 0.98
CA PHE A 34 -6.03 -16.16 0.75
C PHE A 34 -5.57 -16.71 -0.60
N ALA A 35 -5.90 -17.97 -0.92
CA ALA A 35 -5.57 -18.58 -2.20
C ALA A 35 -6.18 -17.81 -3.39
N SER A 36 -7.41 -17.29 -3.22
CA SER A 36 -8.04 -16.44 -4.23
C SER A 36 -7.30 -15.12 -4.44
N LYS A 37 -6.82 -14.50 -3.36
CA LYS A 37 -6.03 -13.24 -3.42
C LYS A 37 -4.67 -13.44 -4.07
N LEU A 38 -4.00 -14.57 -3.84
CA LEU A 38 -2.70 -14.87 -4.46
C LEU A 38 -2.76 -14.97 -6.00
N LYS A 39 -3.95 -15.22 -6.57
CA LYS A 39 -4.15 -15.18 -8.02
C LYS A 39 -3.82 -13.84 -8.65
N ILE A 40 -3.68 -12.75 -7.85
CA ILE A 40 -3.27 -11.45 -8.36
C ILE A 40 -1.93 -11.53 -9.11
N PHE A 41 -1.05 -12.47 -8.75
CA PHE A 41 0.26 -12.61 -9.38
C PHE A 41 0.27 -13.49 -10.64
N SER A 42 -0.81 -14.23 -10.93
CA SER A 42 -0.82 -15.22 -12.03
C SER A 42 -0.70 -14.61 -13.44
N GLN A 43 -0.97 -13.31 -13.60
CA GLN A 43 -0.98 -12.61 -14.89
C GLN A 43 -0.37 -11.21 -14.76
N ARG A 44 0.72 -11.08 -13.98
CA ARG A 44 1.36 -9.80 -13.72
C ARG A 44 2.83 -9.88 -14.09
N ARG A 45 3.32 -8.75 -14.59
CA ARG A 45 4.73 -8.62 -14.90
C ARG A 45 5.52 -8.38 -13.62
N PHE A 46 5.03 -7.49 -12.77
CA PHE A 46 5.70 -7.12 -11.53
C PHE A 46 4.81 -7.42 -10.31
N ALA A 47 5.44 -7.86 -9.23
CA ALA A 47 4.82 -8.05 -7.93
C ALA A 47 5.30 -6.98 -6.95
N VAL A 48 4.39 -6.52 -6.08
CA VAL A 48 4.69 -5.68 -4.93
C VAL A 48 4.16 -6.36 -3.68
N VAL A 49 5.02 -6.57 -2.67
CA VAL A 49 4.70 -7.37 -1.49
C VAL A 49 5.04 -6.63 -0.21
N ASN A 50 4.11 -6.55 0.72
CA ASN A 50 4.32 -6.07 2.08
C ASN A 50 5.02 -7.15 2.91
N LEU A 51 6.17 -6.83 3.54
CA LEU A 51 6.87 -7.76 4.43
C LEU A 51 6.33 -7.74 5.87
N ASP A 52 5.53 -6.75 6.25
CA ASP A 52 4.99 -6.61 7.62
C ASP A 52 3.71 -7.47 7.84
N MET A 53 3.29 -8.23 6.85
CA MET A 53 2.06 -9.02 6.93
C MET A 53 2.30 -10.47 7.38
N ASP A 54 1.26 -11.09 7.93
CA ASP A 54 1.26 -12.52 8.21
C ASP A 54 1.35 -13.35 6.92
N LYS A 55 1.95 -14.54 7.02
CA LYS A 55 2.08 -15.49 5.89
C LYS A 55 2.85 -14.91 4.68
N VAL A 56 3.74 -13.95 4.89
CA VAL A 56 4.51 -13.28 3.84
C VAL A 56 5.27 -14.27 2.95
N ASP A 57 5.80 -15.37 3.49
CA ASP A 57 6.55 -16.37 2.73
C ASP A 57 5.71 -16.98 1.58
N ARG A 58 4.43 -17.25 1.82
CA ARG A 58 3.50 -17.76 0.82
C ARG A 58 3.20 -16.73 -0.27
N VAL A 59 3.16 -15.45 0.12
CA VAL A 59 2.96 -14.35 -0.83
C VAL A 59 4.19 -14.19 -1.71
N LEU A 60 5.38 -14.24 -1.12
CA LEU A 60 6.65 -14.17 -1.85
C LEU A 60 6.82 -15.38 -2.80
N GLU A 61 6.44 -16.58 -2.36
CA GLU A 61 6.42 -17.77 -3.22
C GLU A 61 5.50 -17.59 -4.44
N ALA A 62 4.29 -17.06 -4.24
CA ALA A 62 3.37 -16.77 -5.33
C ALA A 62 3.90 -15.66 -6.25
N ALA A 63 4.52 -14.62 -5.69
CA ALA A 63 5.12 -13.50 -6.39
C ALA A 63 6.37 -13.89 -7.21
N SER A 64 7.07 -14.98 -6.84
CA SER A 64 8.27 -15.47 -7.54
C SER A 64 8.03 -15.85 -9.01
N ARG A 65 6.77 -15.97 -9.42
CA ARG A 65 6.36 -16.20 -10.82
C ARG A 65 6.38 -14.93 -11.68
N CYS A 66 6.47 -13.76 -11.06
CA CYS A 66 6.59 -12.49 -11.76
C CYS A 66 8.04 -12.25 -12.18
N GLU A 67 8.25 -11.41 -13.20
CA GLU A 67 9.60 -11.07 -13.69
C GLU A 67 10.44 -10.38 -12.60
N ARG A 68 9.79 -9.59 -11.75
CA ARG A 68 10.43 -8.87 -10.63
C ARG A 68 9.45 -8.72 -9.48
N THR A 69 9.96 -8.89 -8.26
CA THR A 69 9.26 -8.57 -7.03
C THR A 69 9.94 -7.37 -6.37
N VAL A 70 9.16 -6.36 -5.96
CA VAL A 70 9.58 -5.24 -5.14
C VAL A 70 8.89 -5.36 -3.80
N THR A 71 9.65 -5.34 -2.73
CA THR A 71 9.14 -5.48 -1.37
C THR A 71 9.06 -4.13 -0.67
N PHE A 72 8.10 -3.98 0.25
CA PHE A 72 8.03 -2.79 1.10
C PHE A 72 7.74 -3.18 2.56
N SER A 73 8.17 -2.33 3.49
CA SER A 73 7.96 -2.54 4.92
C SER A 73 8.06 -1.23 5.69
N LEU A 74 7.41 -1.19 6.85
CA LEU A 74 7.60 -0.17 7.87
C LEU A 74 8.80 -0.48 8.79
N THR A 75 9.22 -1.75 8.90
CA THR A 75 10.15 -2.20 9.94
C THR A 75 11.22 -3.18 9.47
N ASP A 76 10.99 -3.97 8.43
CA ASP A 76 11.94 -4.97 7.94
C ASP A 76 13.00 -4.33 7.03
N GLU A 77 14.24 -4.29 7.51
CA GLU A 77 15.38 -3.69 6.80
C GLU A 77 15.71 -4.36 5.45
N ARG A 78 15.22 -5.58 5.22
CA ARG A 78 15.41 -6.32 3.98
C ARG A 78 14.53 -5.82 2.84
N ALA A 79 13.50 -5.00 3.16
CA ALA A 79 12.61 -4.45 2.14
C ALA A 79 13.34 -3.54 1.15
N ASP A 80 12.94 -3.59 -0.11
CA ASP A 80 13.43 -2.68 -1.14
C ASP A 80 12.99 -1.23 -0.86
N VAL A 81 11.74 -1.05 -0.43
CA VAL A 81 11.16 0.24 -0.04
C VAL A 81 10.88 0.22 1.45
N LEU A 82 11.60 1.03 2.21
CA LEU A 82 11.55 1.03 3.68
C LEU A 82 11.33 2.41 4.25
N ALA A 83 10.44 2.53 5.24
CA ALA A 83 10.32 3.73 6.07
C ALA A 83 11.40 3.74 7.16
N LEU A 84 12.44 4.54 6.98
CA LEU A 84 13.52 4.69 7.98
C LEU A 84 13.07 5.49 9.20
N ALA A 85 12.20 6.47 9.00
CA ALA A 85 11.65 7.32 10.06
C ALA A 85 10.26 7.83 9.67
N ILE A 86 9.39 7.99 10.67
CA ILE A 86 8.04 8.52 10.49
C ILE A 86 7.80 9.59 11.56
N ARG A 87 7.47 10.81 11.13
CA ARG A 87 7.21 11.96 12.01
C ARG A 87 5.98 12.75 11.57
N ASN A 88 5.38 13.49 12.47
CA ASN A 88 4.31 14.42 12.11
C ASN A 88 4.94 15.65 11.42
N GLY A 89 4.29 16.16 10.40
CA GLY A 89 4.60 17.40 9.71
C GLY A 89 3.40 18.33 9.66
N ASP A 90 3.60 19.54 9.18
CA ASP A 90 2.54 20.57 9.14
C ASP A 90 1.42 20.24 8.16
N CYS A 91 1.74 19.52 7.08
CA CYS A 91 0.80 19.15 6.01
C CYS A 91 0.50 17.65 5.97
N GLY A 92 0.76 16.91 7.05
CA GLY A 92 0.54 15.47 7.10
C GLY A 92 1.67 14.73 7.81
N VAL A 93 1.86 13.46 7.46
CA VAL A 93 2.95 12.64 7.98
C VAL A 93 4.15 12.75 7.02
N VAL A 94 5.35 12.94 7.58
CA VAL A 94 6.59 12.89 6.81
C VAL A 94 7.27 11.57 7.08
N ALA A 95 7.53 10.79 6.03
CA ALA A 95 8.28 9.56 6.08
C ALA A 95 9.62 9.72 5.37
N THR A 96 10.72 9.39 6.05
CA THR A 96 12.02 9.21 5.39
C THR A 96 12.03 7.83 4.75
N VAL A 97 11.93 7.77 3.44
CA VAL A 97 11.81 6.52 2.67
C VAL A 97 13.12 6.23 1.96
N ARG A 98 13.62 5.01 2.15
CA ARG A 98 14.71 4.42 1.36
C ARG A 98 14.11 3.55 0.27
N THR A 99 14.57 3.74 -0.97
CA THR A 99 14.32 2.85 -2.10
C THR A 99 15.67 2.33 -2.64
N PRO A 100 15.70 1.41 -3.62
CA PRO A 100 16.93 1.01 -4.29
C PRO A 100 17.68 2.15 -4.99
N ARG A 101 16.99 3.27 -5.30
CA ARG A 101 17.53 4.37 -6.11
C ARG A 101 17.81 5.64 -5.32
N PHE A 102 17.05 5.89 -4.24
CA PHE A 102 17.17 7.13 -3.47
C PHE A 102 16.75 6.94 -2.00
N THR A 103 17.09 7.94 -1.19
CA THR A 103 16.55 8.10 0.17
C THR A 103 16.08 9.54 0.33
N ARG A 104 14.81 9.73 0.62
CA ARG A 104 14.15 11.05 0.68
C ARG A 104 13.09 11.13 1.76
N ASP A 105 12.87 12.34 2.25
CA ASP A 105 11.66 12.69 2.98
C ASP A 105 10.51 12.88 2.00
N ILE A 106 9.42 12.14 2.22
CA ILE A 106 8.18 12.21 1.44
C ILE A 106 7.08 12.69 2.37
N VAL A 107 6.39 13.77 1.98
CA VAL A 107 5.21 14.28 2.69
C VAL A 107 4.00 13.50 2.20
N ILE A 108 3.38 12.76 3.11
CA ILE A 108 2.17 11.99 2.84
C ILE A 108 1.01 12.81 3.42
N PRO A 109 0.09 13.32 2.59
CA PRO A 109 -0.99 14.22 3.03
C PRO A 109 -2.10 13.45 3.76
N THR A 110 -1.78 12.95 4.93
CA THR A 110 -2.69 12.20 5.82
C THR A 110 -2.36 12.51 7.28
N PRO A 111 -3.36 12.63 8.16
CA PRO A 111 -3.12 12.83 9.58
C PRO A 111 -2.70 11.53 10.30
N VAL A 112 -2.73 10.39 9.64
CA VAL A 112 -2.60 9.09 10.29
C VAL A 112 -1.41 8.27 9.77
N LYS A 113 -0.61 7.78 10.70
CA LYS A 113 0.63 7.06 10.39
C LYS A 113 0.42 5.71 9.68
N PHE A 114 -0.72 5.04 9.86
CA PHE A 114 -0.97 3.77 9.18
C PHE A 114 -1.06 3.92 7.64
N ASN A 115 -1.41 5.11 7.14
CA ASN A 115 -1.39 5.37 5.71
C ASN A 115 0.03 5.42 5.10
N VAL A 116 1.08 5.45 5.93
CA VAL A 116 2.46 5.32 5.45
C VAL A 116 2.68 3.97 4.75
N SER A 117 2.13 2.87 5.28
CA SER A 117 2.21 1.57 4.60
C SER A 117 1.56 1.61 3.21
N ASN A 118 0.41 2.29 3.06
CA ASN A 118 -0.22 2.48 1.76
C ASN A 118 0.65 3.32 0.81
N ALA A 119 1.31 4.35 1.34
CA ALA A 119 2.24 5.17 0.57
C ALA A 119 3.47 4.37 0.12
N LEU A 120 4.05 3.52 1.00
CA LEU A 120 5.15 2.63 0.63
C LEU A 120 4.73 1.65 -0.47
N ALA A 121 3.50 1.12 -0.43
CA ALA A 121 2.97 0.28 -1.50
C ALA A 121 2.90 1.03 -2.84
N ALA A 122 2.45 2.29 -2.85
CA ALA A 122 2.41 3.12 -4.04
C ALA A 122 3.83 3.42 -4.58
N ILE A 123 4.78 3.74 -3.69
CA ILE A 123 6.20 3.94 -4.05
C ILE A 123 6.79 2.66 -4.64
N ALA A 124 6.53 1.49 -4.03
CA ALA A 124 7.01 0.21 -4.54
C ALA A 124 6.44 -0.12 -5.92
N CYS A 125 5.16 0.22 -6.18
CA CYS A 125 4.58 0.11 -7.52
C CYS A 125 5.27 1.03 -8.53
N ALA A 126 5.55 2.27 -8.14
CA ALA A 126 6.25 3.25 -8.97
C ALA A 126 7.71 2.82 -9.25
N GLU A 127 8.39 2.25 -8.25
CA GLU A 127 9.71 1.64 -8.41
C GLU A 127 9.69 0.45 -9.37
N ALA A 128 8.69 -0.42 -9.29
CA ALA A 128 8.53 -1.55 -10.21
C ALA A 128 8.34 -1.08 -11.66
N LEU A 129 7.63 0.03 -11.85
CA LEU A 129 7.36 0.65 -13.16
C LEU A 129 8.49 1.55 -13.67
N GLY A 130 9.54 1.79 -12.87
CA GLY A 130 10.65 2.64 -13.25
C GLY A 130 10.32 4.14 -13.28
N ILE A 131 9.31 4.58 -12.55
CA ILE A 131 8.98 6.01 -12.41
C ILE A 131 10.17 6.76 -11.80
N SER A 132 10.46 7.96 -12.25
CA SER A 132 11.58 8.76 -11.74
C SER A 132 11.36 9.16 -10.27
N GLU A 133 12.46 9.49 -9.58
CA GLU A 133 12.42 10.00 -8.20
C GLU A 133 11.49 11.21 -8.08
N GLU A 134 11.66 12.18 -8.99
CA GLU A 134 10.83 13.38 -9.03
C GLU A 134 9.36 13.03 -9.26
N GLY A 135 9.06 12.08 -10.15
CA GLY A 135 7.70 11.62 -10.42
C GLY A 135 7.06 10.97 -9.19
N ILE A 136 7.84 10.21 -8.42
CA ILE A 136 7.38 9.61 -7.15
C ILE A 136 7.08 10.70 -6.13
N VAL A 137 8.00 11.65 -5.90
CA VAL A 137 7.85 12.72 -4.91
C VAL A 137 6.66 13.61 -5.26
N HIS A 138 6.58 14.12 -6.49
CA HIS A 138 5.46 14.96 -6.96
C HIS A 138 4.11 14.21 -6.95
N GLY A 139 4.14 12.88 -7.13
CA GLY A 139 2.94 12.05 -7.07
C GLY A 139 2.20 12.10 -5.73
N PHE A 140 2.85 12.54 -4.65
CA PHE A 140 2.22 12.74 -3.33
C PHE A 140 1.71 14.16 -3.12
N GLU A 141 2.09 15.13 -3.97
CA GLU A 141 1.61 16.50 -3.86
C GLU A 141 0.12 16.55 -4.23
N GLY A 142 -0.70 17.01 -3.28
CA GLY A 142 -2.14 17.16 -3.50
C GLY A 142 -2.93 15.86 -3.58
N VAL A 143 -2.35 14.72 -3.19
CA VAL A 143 -3.09 13.45 -3.08
C VAL A 143 -4.23 13.61 -2.08
N PHE A 144 -5.43 13.34 -2.54
CA PHE A 144 -6.64 13.37 -1.74
C PHE A 144 -7.47 12.12 -2.04
N VAL A 145 -7.87 11.40 -1.00
CA VAL A 145 -8.72 10.21 -1.12
C VAL A 145 -10.05 10.49 -0.42
N PRO A 146 -11.13 10.72 -1.17
CA PRO A 146 -12.44 11.00 -0.60
C PRO A 146 -12.88 9.90 0.39
N GLY A 147 -13.43 10.32 1.54
CA GLY A 147 -13.91 9.40 2.57
C GLY A 147 -12.80 8.65 3.32
N ARG A 148 -11.55 9.09 3.26
CA ARG A 148 -10.43 8.51 4.01
C ARG A 148 -9.75 9.57 4.86
N MET A 149 -10.13 9.65 6.13
CA MET A 149 -9.59 10.62 7.10
C MET A 149 -9.67 12.07 6.59
N GLU A 150 -10.74 12.42 5.92
CA GLU A 150 -10.98 13.81 5.47
C GLU A 150 -11.20 14.73 6.66
N LEU A 151 -10.47 15.84 6.69
CA LEU A 151 -10.51 16.80 7.77
C LEU A 151 -11.30 18.04 7.35
N TYR A 152 -12.33 18.38 8.13
CA TYR A 152 -13.19 19.54 7.93
C TYR A 152 -13.13 20.46 9.15
N PRO A 153 -12.22 21.46 9.19
CA PRO A 153 -12.18 22.41 10.28
C PRO A 153 -13.42 23.34 10.21
N SER A 154 -14.03 23.60 11.36
CA SER A 154 -15.08 24.62 11.46
C SER A 154 -14.52 26.02 11.17
N VAL A 155 -15.40 26.94 10.78
CA VAL A 155 -15.02 28.36 10.52
C VAL A 155 -14.32 29.01 11.72
N SER A 156 -14.70 28.61 12.95
CA SER A 156 -14.06 29.10 14.18
C SER A 156 -12.75 28.40 14.53
N GLY A 157 -12.37 27.32 13.83
CA GLY A 157 -11.22 26.49 14.14
C GLY A 157 -11.33 25.67 15.42
N LYS A 158 -12.47 25.74 16.14
CA LYS A 158 -12.66 25.06 17.44
C LYS A 158 -13.17 23.63 17.33
N ILE A 159 -13.67 23.23 16.16
CA ILE A 159 -14.21 21.91 15.90
C ILE A 159 -13.55 21.39 14.64
N LEU A 160 -13.12 20.13 14.67
CA LEU A 160 -12.59 19.41 13.52
C LEU A 160 -13.53 18.22 13.22
N GLY A 161 -14.19 18.27 12.08
CA GLY A 161 -14.93 17.11 11.54
C GLY A 161 -13.98 16.16 10.84
N ILE A 162 -14.18 14.86 11.02
CA ILE A 162 -13.42 13.80 10.34
C ILE A 162 -14.42 12.91 9.62
N VAL A 163 -14.19 12.68 8.32
CA VAL A 163 -14.97 11.72 7.52
C VAL A 163 -14.07 10.57 7.12
N ASP A 164 -14.47 9.36 7.51
CA ASP A 164 -13.77 8.12 7.17
C ASP A 164 -14.74 7.00 6.84
N PHE A 165 -14.42 6.22 5.80
CA PHE A 165 -15.10 4.97 5.43
C PHE A 165 -14.61 3.81 6.33
N ALA A 166 -14.66 3.98 7.62
CA ALA A 166 -14.30 2.94 8.57
C ALA A 166 -15.33 1.81 8.54
N HIS A 167 -14.91 0.61 8.14
CA HIS A 167 -15.74 -0.60 8.16
C HIS A 167 -15.48 -1.48 9.38
N ASN A 168 -14.39 -1.23 10.13
CA ASN A 168 -13.92 -2.02 11.26
C ASN A 168 -13.60 -1.12 12.44
#